data_7620428bfa16795e0f4b69422200c104
#
_entry.id   7620428bfa16795e0f4b69422200c104
#
_cell.length_a   1.000
_cell.length_b   1.000
_cell.length_c   1.000
_cell.angle_alpha   90.00
_cell.angle_beta   90.00
_cell.angle_gamma   90.00
#
_symmetry.space_group_name_H-M   'P 1'
#
loop_
_entity.id
_entity.type
_entity.pdbx_description
1 polymer ?
#
loop_
_entity_poly.entity_id
_entity_poly.type
_entity_poly.pdbx_seq_one_letter_code
_entity_poly.pdbx_strand_id
1 'polypeptide(L)'
;MIDLHTVRTAFSESYFSNTSTPSMRKLPLVARQAAAAGFVKLVEPQPVGQAELEQIHDRAYVESILTGIGPLSHCAFGYWSEDYRDGVLAINGGNLLAASLALDDGIAANVGQGFHHAAPRNGGGFCTFNGLALVASLHPDIEVFVLDCDEHGGDGTAEFTKILPNLFNFSICGTGMAAFEGNRSIVRRVPPRDEKQAHDYLNEALALIGERRPGLVIYQAGMDPHID
;
A
#
# COMPACT_ATOMS: atom_id res chain seq x y z
N MET A 1 -10.27 22.98 9.34
CA MET A 1 -9.45 23.35 8.16
C MET A 1 -8.16 22.55 8.31
N ILE A 2 -7.84 21.67 7.37
CA ILE A 2 -6.61 20.86 7.43
C ILE A 2 -5.43 21.82 7.19
N ASP A 3 -4.46 21.82 8.10
CA ASP A 3 -3.20 22.55 7.89
C ASP A 3 -2.31 21.73 6.95
N LEU A 4 -2.28 22.12 5.69
CA LEU A 4 -1.46 21.46 4.66
C LEU A 4 0.00 21.92 4.65
N HIS A 5 0.42 22.80 5.57
CA HIS A 5 1.78 23.33 5.54
C HIS A 5 2.85 22.28 5.88
N THR A 6 2.51 21.26 6.65
CA THR A 6 3.46 20.18 6.95
C THR A 6 2.69 18.89 7.28
N VAL A 7 2.78 17.91 6.41
CA VAL A 7 2.09 16.61 6.56
C VAL A 7 2.93 15.66 7.43
N ARG A 8 2.36 15.10 8.51
CA ARG A 8 3.03 14.01 9.24
C ARG A 8 3.16 12.79 8.34
N THR A 9 4.37 12.27 8.23
CA THR A 9 4.71 11.27 7.22
C THR A 9 5.53 10.15 7.85
N ALA A 10 5.03 8.92 7.79
CA ALA A 10 5.75 7.75 8.26
C ALA A 10 6.97 7.48 7.36
N PHE A 11 8.11 7.30 7.97
CA PHE A 11 9.34 6.89 7.30
C PHE A 11 10.34 6.32 8.31
N SER A 12 11.04 5.26 7.91
CA SER A 12 12.18 4.69 8.61
C SER A 12 13.37 4.47 7.67
N GLU A 13 14.57 4.63 8.16
CA GLU A 13 15.78 4.21 7.44
C GLU A 13 15.80 2.69 7.19
N SER A 14 15.06 1.92 7.99
CA SER A 14 14.87 0.47 7.82
C SER A 14 14.06 0.11 6.58
N TYR A 15 13.34 1.07 5.94
CA TYR A 15 12.62 0.83 4.69
C TYR A 15 13.55 0.47 3.54
N PHE A 16 14.79 0.89 3.60
CA PHE A 16 15.80 0.60 2.61
C PHE A 16 16.49 -0.74 2.90
N SER A 17 16.57 -1.60 1.88
CA SER A 17 17.41 -2.79 1.89
C SER A 17 18.39 -2.71 0.72
N ASN A 18 19.65 -3.03 0.97
CA ASN A 18 20.70 -3.05 -0.07
C ASN A 18 20.41 -4.06 -1.19
N THR A 19 19.57 -5.05 -0.89
CA THR A 19 19.11 -6.07 -1.85
C THR A 19 17.79 -5.71 -2.52
N SER A 20 17.19 -4.57 -2.17
CA SER A 20 15.90 -4.14 -2.67
C SER A 20 15.96 -3.64 -4.11
N THR A 21 14.80 -3.60 -4.73
CA THR A 21 14.62 -3.04 -6.07
C THR A 21 15.04 -1.56 -6.13
N PRO A 22 15.37 -1.02 -7.31
CA PRO A 22 15.68 0.41 -7.45
C PRO A 22 14.59 1.33 -6.91
N SER A 23 13.32 0.91 -6.99
CA SER A 23 12.18 1.68 -6.46
C SER A 23 12.24 1.87 -4.95
N MET A 24 12.75 0.89 -4.19
CA MET A 24 12.93 1.03 -2.74
C MET A 24 14.14 1.91 -2.39
N ARG A 25 15.18 1.91 -3.23
CA ARG A 25 16.40 2.72 -2.97
C ARG A 25 16.16 4.23 -3.00
N LYS A 26 15.10 4.69 -3.67
CA LYS A 26 14.74 6.11 -3.71
C LYS A 26 14.05 6.62 -2.43
N LEU A 27 13.47 5.72 -1.62
CA LEU A 27 12.64 6.10 -0.45
C LEU A 27 13.36 7.05 0.52
N PRO A 28 14.60 6.78 0.98
CA PRO A 28 15.30 7.70 1.88
C PRO A 28 15.57 9.07 1.25
N LEU A 29 15.86 9.10 -0.05
CA LEU A 29 16.09 10.35 -0.76
C LEU A 29 14.82 11.19 -0.84
N VAL A 30 13.70 10.58 -1.22
CA VAL A 30 12.38 11.25 -1.30
C VAL A 30 11.98 11.81 0.05
N ALA A 31 12.07 10.98 1.11
CA ALA A 31 11.72 11.39 2.47
C ALA A 31 12.54 12.59 2.95
N ARG A 32 13.87 12.52 2.79
CA ARG A 32 14.77 13.60 3.23
C ARG A 32 14.59 14.88 2.43
N GLN A 33 14.39 14.79 1.12
CA GLN A 33 14.14 15.96 0.28
C GLN A 33 12.80 16.63 0.61
N ALA A 34 11.73 15.85 0.81
CA ALA A 34 10.43 16.39 1.19
C ALA A 34 10.48 17.06 2.57
N ALA A 35 11.20 16.49 3.53
CA ALA A 35 11.41 17.07 4.85
C ALA A 35 12.24 18.35 4.79
N ALA A 36 13.34 18.36 4.01
CA ALA A 36 14.19 19.54 3.82
C ALA A 36 13.45 20.69 3.11
N ALA A 37 12.50 20.37 2.24
CA ALA A 37 11.62 21.36 1.58
C ALA A 37 10.47 21.86 2.49
N GLY A 38 10.32 21.29 3.69
CA GLY A 38 9.28 21.67 4.64
C GLY A 38 7.89 21.12 4.33
N PHE A 39 7.76 20.20 3.37
CA PHE A 39 6.46 19.61 3.01
C PHE A 39 5.98 18.58 4.02
N VAL A 40 6.92 17.88 4.68
CA VAL A 40 6.58 16.79 5.60
C VAL A 40 7.36 16.87 6.91
N LYS A 41 6.75 16.36 7.97
CA LYS A 41 7.39 16.01 9.24
C LYS A 41 7.50 14.50 9.33
N LEU A 42 8.72 13.98 9.28
CA LEU A 42 8.95 12.54 9.37
C LEU A 42 8.67 12.02 10.78
N VAL A 43 8.00 10.88 10.85
CA VAL A 43 7.67 10.17 12.08
C VAL A 43 8.11 8.72 11.92
N GLU A 44 8.92 8.23 12.84
CA GLU A 44 9.42 6.85 12.83
C GLU A 44 8.33 5.86 13.21
N PRO A 45 7.97 4.88 12.36
CA PRO A 45 7.01 3.85 12.68
C PRO A 45 7.63 2.73 13.51
N GLN A 46 6.82 2.03 14.30
CA GLN A 46 7.21 0.73 14.84
C GLN A 46 6.99 -0.34 13.78
N PRO A 47 7.92 -1.27 13.56
CA PRO A 47 7.69 -2.41 12.68
C PRO A 47 6.48 -3.22 13.13
N VAL A 48 5.69 -3.70 12.15
CA VAL A 48 4.56 -4.57 12.44
C VAL A 48 5.03 -5.92 12.98
N GLY A 49 4.29 -6.49 13.95
CA GLY A 49 4.58 -7.79 14.52
C GLY A 49 3.87 -8.94 13.82
N GLN A 50 4.23 -10.17 14.19
CA GLN A 50 3.63 -11.40 13.65
C GLN A 50 2.12 -11.46 13.89
N ALA A 51 1.67 -11.05 15.10
CA ALA A 51 0.27 -11.14 15.48
C ALA A 51 -0.66 -10.27 14.62
N GLU A 52 -0.20 -9.08 14.22
CA GLU A 52 -0.96 -8.21 13.33
C GLU A 52 -1.01 -8.81 11.91
N LEU A 53 0.11 -9.32 11.42
CA LEU A 53 0.17 -9.92 10.09
C LEU A 53 -0.72 -11.17 9.96
N GLU A 54 -0.77 -12.01 10.99
CA GLU A 54 -1.61 -13.21 11.03
C GLU A 54 -3.11 -12.92 11.09
N GLN A 55 -3.52 -11.67 11.28
CA GLN A 55 -4.94 -11.29 11.17
C GLN A 55 -5.46 -11.40 9.73
N ILE A 56 -4.59 -11.23 8.75
CA ILE A 56 -4.98 -11.21 7.33
C ILE A 56 -4.20 -12.21 6.47
N HIS A 57 -3.01 -12.58 6.88
CA HIS A 57 -2.16 -13.52 6.14
C HIS A 57 -2.11 -14.89 6.81
N ASP A 58 -1.99 -15.92 5.99
CA ASP A 58 -1.80 -17.29 6.46
C ASP A 58 -0.55 -17.41 7.33
N ARG A 59 -0.69 -18.07 8.49
CA ARG A 59 0.37 -18.21 9.47
C ARG A 59 1.64 -18.83 8.88
N ALA A 60 1.52 -19.87 8.06
CA ALA A 60 2.69 -20.53 7.48
C ALA A 60 3.42 -19.61 6.50
N TYR A 61 2.68 -18.72 5.81
CA TYR A 61 3.25 -17.68 4.96
C TYR A 61 4.01 -16.65 5.80
N VAL A 62 3.39 -16.12 6.86
CA VAL A 62 4.02 -15.15 7.77
C VAL A 62 5.29 -15.73 8.37
N GLU A 63 5.24 -16.94 8.94
CA GLU A 63 6.41 -17.63 9.50
C GLU A 63 7.53 -17.82 8.47
N SER A 64 7.18 -18.16 7.22
CA SER A 64 8.18 -18.32 6.14
C SER A 64 8.94 -17.02 5.86
N ILE A 65 8.25 -15.88 5.81
CA ILE A 65 8.89 -14.56 5.63
C ILE A 65 9.73 -14.19 6.86
N LEU A 66 9.21 -14.39 8.07
CA LEU A 66 9.91 -14.00 9.31
C LEU A 66 11.19 -14.79 9.53
N THR A 67 11.23 -16.07 9.12
CA THR A 67 12.36 -16.97 9.34
C THR A 67 13.28 -17.15 8.12
N GLY A 68 12.80 -16.81 6.92
CA GLY A 68 13.50 -17.11 5.67
C GLY A 68 13.44 -18.59 5.25
N ILE A 69 12.63 -19.39 5.93
CA ILE A 69 12.54 -20.85 5.69
C ILE A 69 11.37 -21.17 4.78
N GLY A 70 11.63 -22.03 3.80
CA GLY A 70 10.62 -22.53 2.85
C GLY A 70 10.45 -21.66 1.59
N PRO A 71 9.71 -22.17 0.60
CA PRO A 71 9.63 -21.53 -0.72
C PRO A 71 8.87 -20.19 -0.71
N LEU A 72 7.98 -19.98 0.27
CA LEU A 72 7.22 -18.75 0.36
C LEU A 72 8.06 -17.55 0.81
N SER A 73 9.20 -17.76 1.46
CA SER A 73 10.11 -16.68 1.87
C SER A 73 10.66 -15.87 0.70
N HIS A 74 10.70 -16.45 -0.50
CA HIS A 74 11.24 -15.85 -1.73
C HIS A 74 10.17 -15.40 -2.72
N CYS A 75 8.87 -15.62 -2.42
CA CYS A 75 7.79 -15.51 -3.42
C CYS A 75 7.59 -14.08 -3.94
N ALA A 76 7.90 -13.06 -3.15
CA ALA A 76 7.70 -11.67 -3.56
C ALA A 76 8.84 -11.12 -4.41
N PHE A 77 10.09 -11.40 -4.04
CA PHE A 77 11.30 -10.79 -4.63
C PHE A 77 12.28 -11.78 -5.25
N GLY A 78 12.04 -13.09 -5.15
CA GLY A 78 12.97 -14.13 -5.61
C GLY A 78 14.18 -14.34 -4.70
N TYR A 79 14.31 -13.60 -3.61
CA TYR A 79 15.35 -13.75 -2.58
C TYR A 79 14.80 -13.43 -1.20
N TRP A 80 15.58 -13.75 -0.17
CA TRP A 80 15.31 -13.38 1.21
C TRP A 80 16.60 -12.92 1.93
N SER A 81 16.48 -11.95 2.82
CA SER A 81 17.50 -11.52 3.76
C SER A 81 16.84 -10.92 4.99
N GLU A 82 17.60 -10.79 6.09
CA GLU A 82 17.11 -10.13 7.30
C GLU A 82 16.77 -8.65 7.02
N ASP A 83 17.62 -7.93 6.29
CA ASP A 83 17.36 -6.54 5.89
C ASP A 83 16.05 -6.41 5.10
N TYR A 84 15.80 -7.35 4.19
CA TYR A 84 14.54 -7.39 3.42
C TYR A 84 13.34 -7.60 4.35
N ARG A 85 13.39 -8.60 5.22
CA ARG A 85 12.34 -8.85 6.23
C ARG A 85 12.07 -7.61 7.06
N ASP A 86 13.12 -7.02 7.64
CA ASP A 86 13.00 -5.88 8.55
C ASP A 86 12.46 -4.64 7.83
N GLY A 87 12.88 -4.40 6.59
CA GLY A 87 12.34 -3.34 5.75
C GLY A 87 10.85 -3.51 5.46
N VAL A 88 10.41 -4.72 5.13
CA VAL A 88 8.99 -5.03 4.89
C VAL A 88 8.15 -4.83 6.15
N LEU A 89 8.64 -5.26 7.31
CA LEU A 89 7.94 -5.06 8.59
C LEU A 89 7.82 -3.58 8.94
N ALA A 90 8.89 -2.82 8.75
CA ALA A 90 8.91 -1.38 9.00
C ALA A 90 7.97 -0.62 8.06
N ILE A 91 7.94 -0.95 6.74
CA ILE A 91 7.03 -0.34 5.77
C ILE A 91 5.56 -0.60 6.14
N ASN A 92 5.22 -1.83 6.54
CA ASN A 92 3.86 -2.15 6.98
C ASN A 92 3.50 -1.41 8.27
N GLY A 93 4.42 -1.30 9.23
CA GLY A 93 4.25 -0.44 10.40
C GLY A 93 4.02 1.03 10.02
N GLY A 94 4.69 1.50 8.97
CA GLY A 94 4.48 2.83 8.39
C GLY A 94 3.09 3.02 7.79
N ASN A 95 2.51 2.00 7.15
CA ASN A 95 1.14 2.06 6.66
C ASN A 95 0.14 2.20 7.81
N LEU A 96 0.34 1.46 8.90
CA LEU A 96 -0.51 1.57 10.11
C LEU A 96 -0.37 2.94 10.78
N LEU A 97 0.87 3.43 10.93
CA LEU A 97 1.12 4.75 11.50
C LEU A 97 0.47 5.85 10.65
N ALA A 98 0.64 5.82 9.33
CA ALA A 98 0.05 6.82 8.44
C ALA A 98 -1.49 6.81 8.51
N ALA A 99 -2.11 5.64 8.60
CA ALA A 99 -3.56 5.52 8.80
C ALA A 99 -4.01 6.18 10.11
N SER A 100 -3.33 5.89 11.23
CA SER A 100 -3.61 6.51 12.52
C SER A 100 -3.44 8.03 12.48
N LEU A 101 -2.32 8.51 11.90
CA LEU A 101 -2.06 9.93 11.74
C LEU A 101 -3.12 10.63 10.88
N ALA A 102 -3.57 9.98 9.80
CA ALA A 102 -4.60 10.54 8.93
C ALA A 102 -5.97 10.64 9.63
N LEU A 103 -6.31 9.67 10.48
CA LEU A 103 -7.54 9.71 11.30
C LEU A 103 -7.49 10.85 12.32
N ASP A 104 -6.32 11.17 12.87
CA ASP A 104 -6.13 12.27 13.81
C ASP A 104 -6.09 13.65 13.12
N ASP A 105 -5.30 13.77 12.05
CA ASP A 105 -4.95 15.05 11.42
C ASP A 105 -5.78 15.36 10.17
N GLY A 106 -6.52 14.36 9.64
CA GLY A 106 -7.25 14.44 8.37
C GLY A 106 -6.40 14.10 7.14
N ILE A 107 -5.06 14.14 7.22
CA ILE A 107 -4.15 13.73 6.16
C ILE A 107 -2.81 13.27 6.75
N ALA A 108 -2.25 12.22 6.19
CA ALA A 108 -0.89 11.75 6.47
C ALA A 108 -0.32 11.02 5.25
N ALA A 109 0.94 10.66 5.30
CA ALA A 109 1.58 9.88 4.25
C ALA A 109 2.50 8.78 4.83
N ASN A 110 2.81 7.79 4.01
CA ASN A 110 3.90 6.85 4.22
C ASN A 110 4.83 6.90 3.00
N VAL A 111 6.12 7.17 3.20
CA VAL A 111 7.12 7.08 2.12
C VAL A 111 7.54 5.63 2.00
N GLY A 112 6.60 4.76 1.63
CA GLY A 112 6.79 3.32 1.53
C GLY A 112 5.88 2.73 0.45
N GLN A 113 5.75 1.42 0.46
CA GLN A 113 4.89 0.67 -0.45
C GLN A 113 3.65 0.18 0.30
N GLY A 114 2.49 0.15 -0.39
CA GLY A 114 1.28 -0.47 0.12
C GLY A 114 1.26 -1.99 -0.04
N PHE A 115 2.15 -2.54 -0.90
CA PHE A 115 2.26 -3.96 -1.21
C PHE A 115 0.97 -4.60 -1.74
N HIS A 116 0.34 -3.94 -2.69
CA HIS A 116 -1.00 -4.21 -3.22
C HIS A 116 -1.17 -5.57 -3.94
N HIS A 117 -0.05 -6.21 -4.38
CA HIS A 117 -0.08 -7.55 -4.97
C HIS A 117 -0.02 -8.68 -3.94
N ALA A 118 0.34 -8.41 -2.69
CA ALA A 118 0.38 -9.44 -1.68
C ALA A 118 -1.03 -9.96 -1.38
N ALA A 119 -1.21 -11.27 -1.54
CA ALA A 119 -2.44 -12.00 -1.29
C ALA A 119 -2.44 -12.65 0.11
N PRO A 120 -3.55 -13.24 0.60
CA PRO A 120 -3.60 -13.84 1.93
C PRO A 120 -2.56 -14.92 2.21
N ARG A 121 -2.13 -15.66 1.19
CA ARG A 121 -1.26 -16.84 1.34
C ARG A 121 0.11 -16.73 0.68
N ASN A 122 0.37 -15.66 -0.04
CA ASN A 122 1.63 -15.46 -0.75
C ASN A 122 1.85 -14.00 -1.14
N GLY A 123 3.10 -13.64 -1.34
CA GLY A 123 3.48 -12.40 -2.00
C GLY A 123 3.70 -12.59 -3.51
N GLY A 124 3.87 -11.50 -4.20
CA GLY A 124 4.15 -11.46 -5.63
C GLY A 124 4.38 -10.02 -6.09
N GLY A 125 4.92 -9.80 -7.29
CA GLY A 125 5.08 -8.46 -7.83
C GLY A 125 5.81 -7.48 -6.90
N PHE A 126 6.88 -7.92 -6.24
CA PHE A 126 7.63 -7.15 -5.23
C PHE A 126 6.80 -6.74 -4.00
N CYS A 127 5.66 -7.40 -3.75
CA CYS A 127 4.77 -7.15 -2.62
C CYS A 127 4.78 -8.35 -1.68
N THR A 128 5.08 -8.12 -0.38
CA THR A 128 5.19 -9.19 0.60
C THR A 128 3.95 -9.30 1.47
N PHE A 129 3.63 -8.29 2.27
CA PHE A 129 2.44 -8.25 3.10
C PHE A 129 1.60 -7.05 2.72
N ASN A 130 0.30 -7.24 2.50
CA ASN A 130 -0.60 -6.19 2.04
C ASN A 130 -0.91 -5.18 3.14
N GLY A 131 -0.18 -4.07 3.16
CA GLY A 131 -0.35 -3.03 4.17
C GLY A 131 -1.68 -2.29 4.06
N LEU A 132 -2.27 -2.24 2.86
CA LEU A 132 -3.58 -1.59 2.64
C LEU A 132 -4.70 -2.42 3.29
N ALA A 133 -4.66 -3.74 3.10
CA ALA A 133 -5.58 -4.67 3.74
C ALA A 133 -5.34 -4.75 5.27
N LEU A 134 -4.07 -4.67 5.70
CA LEU A 134 -3.74 -4.68 7.12
C LEU A 134 -4.34 -3.46 7.84
N VAL A 135 -4.29 -2.28 7.24
CA VAL A 135 -4.98 -1.09 7.76
C VAL A 135 -6.48 -1.36 7.93
N ALA A 136 -7.13 -1.93 6.93
CA ALA A 136 -8.56 -2.23 7.01
C ALA A 136 -8.90 -3.24 8.12
N SER A 137 -8.06 -4.27 8.33
CA SER A 137 -8.29 -5.28 9.36
C SER A 137 -8.21 -4.72 10.79
N LEU A 138 -7.34 -3.72 11.00
CA LEU A 138 -7.16 -3.08 12.31
C LEU A 138 -8.14 -1.92 12.57
N HIS A 139 -8.94 -1.55 11.57
CA HIS A 139 -10.00 -0.53 11.68
C HIS A 139 -11.37 -1.09 11.24
N PRO A 140 -11.89 -2.16 11.88
CA PRO A 140 -13.10 -2.86 11.42
C PRO A 140 -14.37 -2.00 11.46
N ASP A 141 -14.39 -0.94 12.26
CA ASP A 141 -15.55 -0.08 12.49
C ASP A 141 -15.71 1.03 11.44
N ILE A 142 -14.73 1.20 10.54
CA ILE A 142 -14.79 2.18 9.46
C ILE A 142 -14.59 1.51 8.10
N GLU A 143 -15.19 2.07 7.07
CA GLU A 143 -14.87 1.68 5.71
C GLU A 143 -13.53 2.28 5.30
N VAL A 144 -12.63 1.43 4.80
CA VAL A 144 -11.36 1.81 4.17
C VAL A 144 -11.49 1.68 2.66
N PHE A 145 -11.39 2.80 1.96
CA PHE A 145 -11.43 2.87 0.51
C PHE A 145 -10.00 3.01 -0.03
N VAL A 146 -9.55 2.03 -0.79
CA VAL A 146 -8.27 2.08 -1.49
C VAL A 146 -8.51 2.59 -2.91
N LEU A 147 -7.92 3.74 -3.24
CA LEU A 147 -7.78 4.24 -4.60
C LEU A 147 -6.36 3.90 -5.07
N ASP A 148 -6.27 2.88 -5.91
CA ASP A 148 -5.01 2.36 -6.43
C ASP A 148 -4.79 2.85 -7.86
N CYS A 149 -3.79 3.69 -8.06
CA CYS A 149 -3.41 4.27 -9.34
C CYS A 149 -2.02 3.79 -9.80
N ASP A 150 -1.59 2.62 -9.37
CA ASP A 150 -0.42 1.95 -9.90
C ASP A 150 -0.71 1.39 -11.31
N GLU A 151 0.31 1.29 -12.15
CA GLU A 151 0.16 0.69 -13.48
C GLU A 151 -0.38 -0.74 -13.43
N HIS A 152 -0.03 -1.46 -12.35
CA HIS A 152 -0.50 -2.82 -12.10
C HIS A 152 -1.76 -2.76 -11.23
N GLY A 153 -2.81 -3.47 -11.58
CA GLY A 153 -4.01 -3.52 -10.74
C GLY A 153 -3.73 -4.19 -9.39
N GLY A 154 -4.32 -3.66 -8.32
CA GLY A 154 -4.18 -4.17 -6.96
C GLY A 154 -4.89 -5.52 -6.74
N ASP A 155 -4.42 -6.58 -7.39
CA ASP A 155 -5.03 -7.91 -7.38
C ASP A 155 -5.03 -8.55 -5.98
N GLY A 156 -3.93 -8.40 -5.24
CA GLY A 156 -3.87 -8.85 -3.84
C GLY A 156 -4.86 -8.11 -2.96
N THR A 157 -4.93 -6.78 -3.07
CA THR A 157 -5.93 -5.98 -2.34
C THR A 157 -7.36 -6.38 -2.69
N ALA A 158 -7.63 -6.65 -3.98
CA ALA A 158 -8.92 -7.13 -4.45
C ALA A 158 -9.31 -8.48 -3.83
N GLU A 159 -8.36 -9.40 -3.62
CA GLU A 159 -8.62 -10.65 -2.90
C GLU A 159 -9.05 -10.42 -1.46
N PHE A 160 -8.43 -9.47 -0.76
CA PHE A 160 -8.81 -9.13 0.61
C PHE A 160 -10.20 -8.55 0.73
N THR A 161 -10.75 -7.91 -0.31
CA THR A 161 -12.14 -7.41 -0.30
C THR A 161 -13.18 -8.54 -0.13
N LYS A 162 -12.81 -9.80 -0.41
CA LYS A 162 -13.67 -10.98 -0.20
C LYS A 162 -13.71 -11.41 1.27
N ILE A 163 -12.71 -11.00 2.06
CA ILE A 163 -12.51 -11.43 3.45
C ILE A 163 -12.83 -10.29 4.41
N LEU A 164 -12.45 -9.05 4.06
CA LEU A 164 -12.62 -7.86 4.88
C LEU A 164 -13.84 -7.07 4.40
N PRO A 165 -14.97 -7.11 5.13
CA PRO A 165 -16.21 -6.47 4.69
C PRO A 165 -16.15 -4.94 4.67
N ASN A 166 -15.18 -4.34 5.34
CA ASN A 166 -14.95 -2.91 5.40
C ASN A 166 -13.88 -2.40 4.41
N LEU A 167 -13.27 -3.27 3.62
CA LEU A 167 -12.30 -2.89 2.59
C LEU A 167 -13.00 -2.73 1.24
N PHE A 168 -12.78 -1.60 0.57
CA PHE A 168 -13.18 -1.36 -0.81
C PHE A 168 -11.95 -1.01 -1.65
N ASN A 169 -11.81 -1.61 -2.83
CA ASN A 169 -10.71 -1.37 -3.75
C ASN A 169 -11.21 -0.78 -5.07
N PHE A 170 -10.61 0.31 -5.52
CA PHE A 170 -10.83 0.89 -6.84
C PHE A 170 -9.46 1.05 -7.51
N SER A 171 -9.18 0.22 -8.50
CA SER A 171 -7.93 0.27 -9.25
C SER A 171 -8.12 0.95 -10.60
N ILE A 172 -7.28 1.95 -10.89
CA ILE A 172 -7.10 2.55 -12.22
C ILE A 172 -5.74 2.08 -12.70
N CYS A 173 -5.69 1.16 -13.65
CA CYS A 173 -4.45 0.47 -14.05
C CYS A 173 -4.32 0.35 -15.56
N GLY A 174 -3.14 -0.04 -16.03
CA GLY A 174 -2.90 -0.30 -17.43
C GLY A 174 -3.68 -1.50 -17.98
N THR A 175 -3.80 -1.57 -19.29
CA THR A 175 -4.45 -2.70 -19.98
C THR A 175 -3.60 -3.96 -19.85
N GLY A 176 -4.22 -5.09 -19.60
CA GLY A 176 -3.53 -6.39 -19.53
C GLY A 176 -3.01 -6.77 -18.14
N MET A 177 -3.14 -5.88 -17.13
CA MET A 177 -2.75 -6.17 -15.77
C MET A 177 -3.79 -7.02 -15.04
N ALA A 178 -3.30 -7.92 -14.16
CA ALA A 178 -4.18 -8.72 -13.32
C ALA A 178 -4.88 -7.82 -12.30
N ALA A 179 -6.19 -7.89 -12.27
CA ALA A 179 -7.03 -7.27 -11.24
C ALA A 179 -8.40 -7.93 -11.28
N PHE A 180 -9.07 -7.99 -10.14
CA PHE A 180 -10.35 -8.66 -10.01
C PHE A 180 -11.48 -7.66 -9.79
N GLU A 181 -12.54 -7.81 -10.58
CA GLU A 181 -13.80 -7.16 -10.30
C GLU A 181 -14.65 -7.99 -9.32
N GLY A 182 -15.35 -7.31 -8.44
CA GLY A 182 -16.23 -7.94 -7.47
C GLY A 182 -17.11 -6.92 -6.76
N ASN A 183 -17.91 -7.36 -5.81
CA ASN A 183 -18.83 -6.46 -5.10
C ASN A 183 -18.16 -5.27 -4.40
N ARG A 184 -16.88 -5.42 -4.04
CA ARG A 184 -16.08 -4.41 -3.33
C ARG A 184 -14.76 -4.11 -4.03
N SER A 185 -14.61 -4.52 -5.29
CA SER A 185 -13.43 -4.23 -6.10
C SER A 185 -13.86 -3.85 -7.51
N ILE A 186 -13.51 -2.63 -7.89
CA ILE A 186 -13.73 -2.07 -9.22
C ILE A 186 -12.38 -1.91 -9.90
N VAL A 187 -12.33 -2.25 -11.18
CA VAL A 187 -11.14 -2.11 -12.01
C VAL A 187 -11.47 -1.27 -13.23
N ARG A 188 -10.65 -0.27 -13.48
CA ARG A 188 -10.71 0.59 -14.65
C ARG A 188 -9.37 0.51 -15.39
N ARG A 189 -9.43 0.03 -16.64
CA ARG A 189 -8.25 -0.14 -17.47
C ARG A 189 -8.08 1.02 -18.42
N VAL A 190 -6.93 1.68 -18.34
CA VAL A 190 -6.56 2.83 -19.16
C VAL A 190 -5.64 2.36 -20.28
N PRO A 191 -5.97 2.58 -21.56
CA PRO A 191 -5.05 2.37 -22.65
C PRO A 191 -3.81 3.27 -22.53
N PRO A 192 -2.66 2.85 -23.03
CA PRO A 192 -1.45 3.67 -22.98
C PRO A 192 -1.68 5.09 -23.54
N ARG A 193 -1.29 6.11 -22.78
CA ARG A 193 -1.41 7.53 -23.16
C ARG A 193 -2.84 8.08 -23.27
N ASP A 194 -3.84 7.40 -22.75
CA ASP A 194 -5.20 7.92 -22.70
C ASP A 194 -5.45 8.67 -21.38
N GLU A 195 -4.82 9.85 -21.26
CA GLU A 195 -4.97 10.71 -20.08
C GLU A 195 -6.42 11.11 -19.82
N LYS A 196 -7.21 11.31 -20.89
CA LYS A 196 -8.62 11.69 -20.75
C LYS A 196 -9.37 10.57 -20.03
N GLN A 197 -9.19 9.32 -20.45
CA GLN A 197 -9.88 8.19 -19.82
C GLN A 197 -9.41 7.99 -18.37
N ALA A 198 -8.11 8.20 -18.09
CA ALA A 198 -7.59 8.17 -16.72
C ALA A 198 -8.29 9.20 -15.82
N HIS A 199 -8.46 10.44 -16.30
CA HIS A 199 -9.19 11.48 -15.58
C HIS A 199 -10.68 11.15 -15.41
N ASP A 200 -11.34 10.60 -16.43
CA ASP A 200 -12.75 10.20 -16.33
C ASP A 200 -12.93 9.14 -15.24
N TYR A 201 -12.05 8.15 -15.15
CA TYR A 201 -12.07 7.13 -14.11
C TYR A 201 -11.70 7.65 -12.71
N LEU A 202 -10.78 8.62 -12.64
CA LEU A 202 -10.48 9.30 -11.37
C LEU A 202 -11.72 10.05 -10.87
N ASN A 203 -12.45 10.75 -11.75
CA ASN A 203 -13.68 11.42 -11.38
C ASN A 203 -14.78 10.43 -10.93
N GLU A 204 -14.86 9.26 -11.55
CA GLU A 204 -15.74 8.17 -11.11
C GLU A 204 -15.38 7.71 -9.69
N ALA A 205 -14.11 7.49 -9.41
CA ALA A 205 -13.63 7.11 -8.08
C ALA A 205 -13.94 8.17 -7.03
N LEU A 206 -13.71 9.45 -7.34
CA LEU A 206 -13.99 10.58 -6.44
C LEU A 206 -15.50 10.72 -6.16
N ALA A 207 -16.35 10.54 -7.18
CA ALA A 207 -17.80 10.53 -7.00
C ALA A 207 -18.24 9.40 -6.05
N LEU A 208 -17.69 8.20 -6.25
CA LEU A 208 -17.98 7.04 -5.42
C LEU A 208 -17.51 7.22 -3.97
N ILE A 209 -16.34 7.83 -3.76
CA ILE A 209 -15.85 8.21 -2.42
C ILE A 209 -16.84 9.19 -1.75
N GLY A 210 -17.32 10.19 -2.51
CA GLY A 210 -18.31 11.15 -2.03
C GLY A 210 -19.66 10.51 -1.65
N GLU A 211 -20.10 9.49 -2.37
CA GLU A 211 -21.33 8.73 -2.08
C GLU A 211 -21.15 7.80 -0.88
N ARG A 212 -20.06 7.05 -0.83
CA ARG A 212 -19.80 6.05 0.21
C ARG A 212 -19.39 6.65 1.54
N ARG A 213 -18.71 7.80 1.51
CA ARG A 213 -18.18 8.49 2.69
C ARG A 213 -17.37 7.57 3.60
N PRO A 214 -16.31 6.91 3.08
CA PRO A 214 -15.49 6.03 3.88
C PRO A 214 -14.85 6.78 5.05
N GLY A 215 -14.56 6.08 6.14
CA GLY A 215 -13.84 6.64 7.28
C GLY A 215 -12.37 6.94 6.96
N LEU A 216 -11.78 6.21 5.99
CA LEU A 216 -10.41 6.42 5.54
C LEU A 216 -10.32 6.17 4.02
N VAL A 217 -9.64 7.07 3.31
CA VAL A 217 -9.21 6.86 1.92
C VAL A 217 -7.71 6.66 1.90
N ILE A 218 -7.26 5.56 1.32
CA ILE A 218 -5.83 5.31 1.05
C ILE A 218 -5.58 5.48 -0.44
N TYR A 219 -4.72 6.42 -0.79
CA TYR A 219 -4.24 6.59 -2.15
C TYR A 219 -2.92 5.83 -2.34
N GLN A 220 -2.97 4.73 -3.09
CA GLN A 220 -1.79 4.00 -3.54
C GLN A 220 -1.24 4.71 -4.78
N ALA A 221 -0.24 5.55 -4.55
CA ALA A 221 0.37 6.42 -5.56
C ALA A 221 1.51 5.70 -6.28
N GLY A 222 1.22 4.65 -7.06
CA GLY A 222 2.20 4.02 -7.94
C GLY A 222 2.75 5.02 -8.96
N MET A 223 4.05 4.97 -9.21
CA MET A 223 4.72 5.87 -10.16
C MET A 223 5.04 5.20 -11.50
N ASP A 224 4.66 3.94 -11.67
CA ASP A 224 4.89 3.15 -12.87
C ASP A 224 4.16 3.70 -14.11
N PRO A 225 2.96 4.34 -13.99
CA PRO A 225 2.28 4.95 -15.13
C PRO A 225 2.99 6.18 -15.68
N HIS A 226 3.95 6.74 -14.93
CA HIS A 226 4.68 7.94 -15.36
C HIS A 226 5.58 7.62 -16.56
N ILE A 227 5.43 8.40 -17.60
CA ILE A 227 6.26 8.35 -18.81
C ILE A 227 7.28 9.48 -18.69
N ASP A 228 8.57 9.14 -18.71
CA ASP A 228 9.68 10.10 -18.76
C ASP A 228 9.73 10.85 -20.10
#